data_95045c0b0794b3c4fd188a558aa29064
#
_entry.id   95045c0b0794b3c4fd188a558aa29064
#
_cell.length_a   1.000
_cell.length_b   1.000
_cell.length_c   1.000
_cell.angle_alpha   90.00
_cell.angle_beta   90.00
_cell.angle_gamma   90.00
#
_symmetry.space_group_name_H-M   'P 1'
#
loop_
_entity.id
_entity.type
_entity.pdbx_description
1 polymer ?
#
loop_
_entity_poly.entity_id
_entity_poly.type
_entity_poly.pdbx_seq_one_letter_code
_entity_poly.pdbx_strand_id
1 'polypeptide(L)'
;MIRMRATALPLTLIFVILAPAAGQDQPKDENKDAPMPWHLVDTWWDVGQDTPFESLAVDVTISDDVPATVNLYIAPIGLGHLSKTPFYGGIQTQADGYTRKDQKLRTIGPGFLFSMWGERSHDAIRPAEGGFCQSSGHEGDFVSVRRPFTWKKGKYTYRLIRMDQDMIDNKPYTWVGAFVYSHEKDENLFVGALRFKGEKLLLDRKVANFVEVYGRRRPVADIPKVTVTFGPPVVNGKAAKNPTAEAVYPKRVPDYADAAAKDGSLVVTVGTPVAGRDTRRVKLIEGEK
;
A
#
# COMPACT_ATOMS: atom_id res chain seq x y z
N MET A 1 -28.05 -43.53 11.92
CA MET A 1 -27.06 -42.55 12.41
C MET A 1 -25.84 -42.61 11.50
N ILE A 2 -25.78 -41.76 10.48
CA ILE A 2 -24.66 -41.72 9.53
C ILE A 2 -23.82 -40.49 9.92
N ARG A 3 -22.59 -40.69 10.35
CA ARG A 3 -21.62 -39.63 10.66
C ARG A 3 -20.98 -39.20 9.33
N MET A 4 -21.33 -38.02 8.86
CA MET A 4 -20.57 -37.33 7.78
C MET A 4 -19.30 -36.70 8.38
N ARG A 5 -18.14 -37.19 7.93
CA ARG A 5 -16.85 -36.54 8.18
C ARG A 5 -16.70 -35.37 7.20
N ALA A 6 -16.61 -34.16 7.71
CA ALA A 6 -16.25 -33.01 6.93
C ALA A 6 -14.72 -32.99 6.74
N THR A 7 -14.27 -33.22 5.53
CA THR A 7 -12.88 -33.00 5.12
C THR A 7 -12.71 -31.50 4.80
N ALA A 8 -11.93 -30.82 5.62
CA ALA A 8 -11.53 -29.44 5.33
C ALA A 8 -10.46 -29.46 4.23
N LEU A 9 -10.79 -28.90 3.07
CA LEU A 9 -9.82 -28.57 2.03
C LEU A 9 -9.06 -27.29 2.44
N PRO A 10 -7.73 -27.25 2.24
CA PRO A 10 -6.99 -26.01 2.43
C PRO A 10 -7.37 -25.02 1.34
N LEU A 11 -7.89 -23.86 1.74
CA LEU A 11 -8.20 -22.74 0.85
C LEU A 11 -6.87 -22.09 0.42
N THR A 12 -6.32 -22.56 -0.70
CA THR A 12 -5.21 -21.89 -1.35
C THR A 12 -5.76 -20.58 -1.94
N LEU A 13 -5.48 -19.46 -1.27
CA LEU A 13 -5.86 -18.13 -1.73
C LEU A 13 -5.02 -17.81 -2.97
N ILE A 14 -5.54 -18.19 -4.13
CA ILE A 14 -5.03 -17.71 -5.41
C ILE A 14 -5.48 -16.25 -5.51
N PHE A 15 -4.54 -15.31 -5.38
CA PHE A 15 -4.76 -13.93 -5.75
C PHE A 15 -5.08 -13.86 -7.24
N VAL A 16 -6.34 -13.98 -7.57
CA VAL A 16 -6.86 -13.55 -8.86
C VAL A 16 -6.93 -12.03 -8.77
N ILE A 17 -5.94 -11.35 -9.33
CA ILE A 17 -6.08 -9.94 -9.69
C ILE A 17 -7.18 -9.91 -10.74
N LEU A 18 -8.42 -9.66 -10.30
CA LEU A 18 -9.53 -9.43 -11.20
C LEU A 18 -9.21 -8.19 -12.03
N ALA A 19 -8.78 -8.42 -13.26
CA ALA A 19 -8.80 -7.38 -14.26
C ALA A 19 -10.26 -6.84 -14.33
N PRO A 20 -10.45 -5.52 -14.42
CA PRO A 20 -11.79 -4.96 -14.55
C PRO A 20 -12.49 -5.59 -15.75
N ALA A 21 -13.77 -5.91 -15.56
CA ALA A 21 -14.63 -6.45 -16.60
C ALA A 21 -14.47 -5.64 -17.89
N ALA A 22 -14.12 -6.31 -18.97
CA ALA A 22 -14.09 -5.75 -20.31
C ALA A 22 -15.51 -5.32 -20.71
N GLY A 23 -15.72 -4.02 -20.78
CA GLY A 23 -16.99 -3.47 -21.22
C GLY A 23 -16.83 -2.01 -21.59
N GLN A 24 -16.06 -1.76 -22.64
CA GLN A 24 -16.24 -0.68 -23.62
C GLN A 24 -15.14 -0.81 -24.67
N ASP A 25 -15.53 -1.06 -25.92
CA ASP A 25 -14.66 -0.96 -27.08
C ASP A 25 -14.05 0.46 -27.12
N GLN A 26 -12.79 0.57 -26.67
CA GLN A 26 -11.98 1.77 -26.85
C GLN A 26 -11.44 1.72 -28.28
N PRO A 27 -11.42 2.84 -29.02
CA PRO A 27 -10.76 2.89 -30.31
C PRO A 27 -9.31 2.35 -30.15
N LYS A 28 -8.91 1.46 -31.04
CA LYS A 28 -7.53 0.97 -31.13
C LYS A 28 -6.64 2.18 -31.46
N ASP A 29 -6.07 2.77 -30.42
CA ASP A 29 -5.00 3.72 -30.60
C ASP A 29 -3.79 2.92 -31.08
N GLU A 30 -3.40 3.06 -32.34
CA GLU A 30 -2.27 2.41 -32.98
C GLU A 30 -0.92 2.92 -32.46
N ASN A 31 -0.91 3.63 -31.35
CA ASN A 31 0.29 4.12 -30.71
C ASN A 31 1.03 2.94 -30.04
N LYS A 32 2.26 2.70 -30.49
CA LYS A 32 3.12 1.51 -30.28
C LYS A 32 3.47 1.17 -28.84
N ASP A 33 3.02 1.93 -27.86
CA ASP A 33 3.34 1.68 -26.46
C ASP A 33 2.26 0.80 -25.81
N ALA A 34 2.66 -0.43 -25.51
CA ALA A 34 1.82 -1.33 -24.73
C ALA A 34 1.41 -0.62 -23.41
N PRO A 35 0.14 -0.71 -22.99
CA PRO A 35 -0.30 -0.04 -21.78
C PRO A 35 0.55 -0.50 -20.59
N MET A 36 1.09 0.44 -19.82
CA MET A 36 1.85 0.14 -18.62
C MET A 36 1.00 -0.64 -17.61
N PRO A 37 1.59 -1.57 -16.85
CA PRO A 37 0.92 -2.18 -15.72
C PRO A 37 0.66 -1.13 -14.62
N TRP A 38 -0.34 -1.36 -13.78
CA TRP A 38 -0.60 -0.48 -12.63
C TRP A 38 0.56 -0.51 -11.64
N HIS A 39 0.92 -1.70 -11.13
CA HIS A 39 2.12 -1.88 -10.33
C HIS A 39 3.34 -1.86 -11.23
N LEU A 40 4.29 -0.99 -10.93
CA LEU A 40 5.53 -0.86 -11.69
C LEU A 40 6.58 -1.82 -11.14
N VAL A 41 6.71 -1.87 -9.82
CA VAL A 41 7.50 -2.84 -9.09
C VAL A 41 6.98 -2.92 -7.65
N ASP A 42 6.86 -4.15 -7.15
CA ASP A 42 6.59 -4.43 -5.74
C ASP A 42 7.91 -4.88 -5.10
N THR A 43 8.19 -4.39 -3.90
CA THR A 43 9.30 -4.88 -3.10
C THR A 43 8.76 -5.48 -1.81
N TRP A 44 9.28 -6.65 -1.43
CA TRP A 44 8.80 -7.40 -0.29
C TRP A 44 9.89 -7.58 0.74
N TRP A 45 9.64 -7.12 1.94
CA TRP A 45 10.44 -7.42 3.12
C TRP A 45 9.91 -8.67 3.82
N ASP A 46 10.82 -9.49 4.32
CA ASP A 46 10.55 -10.53 5.29
C ASP A 46 11.28 -10.16 6.59
N VAL A 47 10.53 -9.80 7.62
CA VAL A 47 11.09 -9.37 8.92
C VAL A 47 11.36 -10.54 9.88
N GLY A 48 11.26 -11.78 9.38
CA GLY A 48 11.65 -13.00 10.07
C GLY A 48 10.48 -13.77 10.71
N GLN A 49 9.62 -13.11 11.48
CA GLN A 49 8.52 -13.77 12.17
C GLN A 49 7.30 -12.86 12.32
N ASP A 50 6.14 -13.50 12.45
CA ASP A 50 4.92 -12.81 12.85
C ASP A 50 5.07 -12.25 14.26
N THR A 51 4.60 -11.02 14.47
CA THR A 51 4.88 -10.28 15.70
C THR A 51 3.59 -9.64 16.26
N PRO A 52 3.33 -9.74 17.58
CA PRO A 52 2.28 -8.93 18.21
C PRO A 52 2.44 -7.45 17.84
N PHE A 53 1.37 -6.85 17.33
CA PHE A 53 1.41 -5.53 16.73
C PHE A 53 1.14 -4.42 17.74
N GLU A 54 2.09 -3.51 17.88
CA GLU A 54 1.90 -2.21 18.54
C GLU A 54 2.17 -1.07 17.55
N SER A 55 3.18 -1.22 16.66
CA SER A 55 3.46 -0.24 15.62
C SER A 55 4.24 -0.83 14.44
N LEU A 56 4.07 -0.21 13.28
CA LEU A 56 4.86 -0.46 12.07
C LEU A 56 5.25 0.90 11.49
N ALA A 57 6.53 1.11 11.21
CA ALA A 57 7.01 2.33 10.57
C ALA A 57 7.90 1.99 9.38
N VAL A 58 7.80 2.80 8.33
CA VAL A 58 8.66 2.73 7.15
C VAL A 58 9.03 4.15 6.74
N ASP A 59 10.33 4.41 6.64
CA ASP A 59 10.84 5.64 6.05
C ASP A 59 10.71 5.58 4.54
N VAL A 60 10.33 6.69 3.94
CA VAL A 60 10.26 6.84 2.48
C VAL A 60 10.88 8.18 2.08
N THR A 61 11.80 8.13 1.12
CA THR A 61 12.40 9.34 0.53
C THR A 61 12.02 9.41 -0.94
N ILE A 62 11.47 10.55 -1.35
CA ILE A 62 11.04 10.85 -2.73
C ILE A 62 12.04 11.87 -3.29
N SER A 63 12.72 11.52 -4.40
CA SER A 63 13.82 12.33 -4.94
C SER A 63 13.37 13.60 -5.67
N ASP A 64 12.16 13.55 -6.27
CA ASP A 64 11.68 14.61 -7.16
C ASP A 64 10.23 14.96 -6.85
N ASP A 65 9.86 16.21 -7.13
CA ASP A 65 8.46 16.61 -7.10
C ASP A 65 7.69 15.92 -8.22
N VAL A 66 6.59 15.27 -7.89
CA VAL A 66 5.76 14.53 -8.84
C VAL A 66 4.48 15.34 -9.10
N PRO A 67 4.24 15.76 -10.35
CA PRO A 67 3.01 16.47 -10.69
C PRO A 67 1.80 15.52 -10.63
N ALA A 68 0.63 16.06 -10.28
CA ALA A 68 -0.62 15.30 -10.23
C ALA A 68 -1.23 15.04 -11.63
N THR A 69 -0.44 15.03 -12.68
CA THR A 69 -0.86 14.72 -14.06
C THR A 69 -0.99 13.23 -14.30
N VAL A 70 -0.26 12.41 -13.52
CA VAL A 70 -0.35 10.95 -13.48
C VAL A 70 -0.74 10.54 -12.07
N ASN A 71 -1.69 9.65 -11.95
CA ASN A 71 -2.10 9.10 -10.66
C ASN A 71 -1.03 8.15 -10.14
N LEU A 72 0.00 8.68 -9.49
CA LEU A 72 1.08 7.90 -8.90
C LEU A 72 0.76 7.62 -7.43
N TYR A 73 0.93 6.36 -7.04
CA TYR A 73 0.84 5.89 -5.67
C TYR A 73 2.19 5.34 -5.21
N ILE A 74 2.75 5.96 -4.20
CA ILE A 74 3.95 5.52 -3.51
C ILE A 74 3.51 4.93 -2.19
N ALA A 75 3.66 3.62 -2.03
CA ALA A 75 3.17 2.89 -0.88
C ALA A 75 4.33 2.36 -0.01
N PRO A 76 4.77 3.10 1.03
CA PRO A 76 5.73 2.60 2.00
C PRO A 76 5.22 1.37 2.77
N ILE A 77 3.91 1.23 2.90
CA ILE A 77 3.26 0.01 3.36
C ILE A 77 2.25 -0.38 2.28
N GLY A 78 2.74 -1.04 1.23
CA GLY A 78 1.95 -1.40 0.06
C GLY A 78 1.00 -2.58 0.30
N LEU A 79 1.43 -3.53 1.12
CA LEU A 79 0.59 -4.63 1.60
C LEU A 79 1.19 -5.21 2.88
N GLY A 80 0.35 -5.35 3.89
CA GLY A 80 0.61 -6.09 5.12
C GLY A 80 -0.66 -6.78 5.59
N HIS A 81 -0.55 -7.62 6.60
CA HIS A 81 -1.70 -8.28 7.22
C HIS A 81 -1.65 -8.09 8.74
N LEU A 82 -2.78 -7.69 9.32
CA LEU A 82 -3.00 -7.70 10.75
C LEU A 82 -4.04 -8.77 11.07
N SER A 83 -3.63 -9.86 11.74
CA SER A 83 -4.48 -11.02 12.05
C SER A 83 -5.23 -11.50 10.80
N LYS A 84 -4.53 -11.62 9.66
CA LYS A 84 -5.02 -12.02 8.33
C LYS A 84 -5.87 -10.97 7.60
N THR A 85 -6.15 -9.82 8.20
CA THR A 85 -6.82 -8.72 7.51
C THR A 85 -5.79 -7.93 6.70
N PRO A 86 -5.89 -7.90 5.36
CA PRO A 86 -4.95 -7.17 4.53
C PRO A 86 -5.18 -5.66 4.64
N PHE A 87 -4.09 -4.91 4.64
CA PHE A 87 -4.11 -3.46 4.70
C PHE A 87 -3.00 -2.87 3.86
N TYR A 88 -3.14 -1.60 3.50
CA TYR A 88 -2.13 -0.83 2.79
C TYR A 88 -2.22 0.65 3.14
N GLY A 89 -1.13 1.38 2.92
CA GLY A 89 -1.09 2.81 3.15
C GLY A 89 0.07 3.50 2.46
N GLY A 90 -0.15 4.77 2.12
CA GLY A 90 0.90 5.54 1.47
C GLY A 90 0.46 6.91 0.96
N ILE A 91 1.11 7.35 -0.11
CA ILE A 91 1.17 8.70 -0.63
C ILE A 91 0.64 8.70 -2.06
N GLN A 92 -0.39 9.48 -2.35
CA GLN A 92 -0.96 9.60 -3.70
C GLN A 92 -0.79 11.02 -4.25
N THR A 93 -0.60 11.13 -5.56
CA THR A 93 -0.63 12.42 -6.28
C THR A 93 -2.04 12.96 -6.42
N GLN A 94 -3.02 12.06 -6.55
CA GLN A 94 -4.44 12.36 -6.64
C GLN A 94 -5.21 11.35 -5.79
N ALA A 95 -5.85 11.79 -4.73
CA ALA A 95 -6.74 10.96 -3.93
C ALA A 95 -8.19 11.38 -4.17
N ASP A 96 -9.09 10.40 -4.08
CA ASP A 96 -10.53 10.62 -4.07
C ASP A 96 -11.07 10.31 -2.68
N GLY A 97 -12.18 10.88 -2.33
CA GLY A 97 -12.82 10.58 -1.05
C GLY A 97 -14.09 11.38 -0.82
N TYR A 98 -14.75 11.07 0.28
CA TYR A 98 -15.93 11.79 0.75
C TYR A 98 -15.86 11.99 2.27
N THR A 99 -16.62 12.94 2.79
CA THR A 99 -16.78 13.09 4.24
C THR A 99 -17.84 12.10 4.74
N ARG A 100 -17.77 11.64 5.99
CA ARG A 100 -18.80 10.77 6.58
C ARG A 100 -20.20 11.37 6.50
N LYS A 101 -20.33 12.72 6.55
CA LYS A 101 -21.60 13.45 6.52
C LYS A 101 -22.20 13.50 5.10
N ASP A 102 -21.33 13.72 4.11
CA ASP A 102 -21.74 13.91 2.72
C ASP A 102 -21.11 12.82 1.86
N GLN A 103 -21.54 11.66 1.75
CA GLN A 103 -20.95 10.51 1.06
C GLN A 103 -20.81 10.70 -0.46
N LYS A 104 -20.62 11.94 -0.92
CA LYS A 104 -20.39 12.26 -2.32
C LYS A 104 -18.89 12.20 -2.63
N LEU A 105 -18.51 11.21 -3.45
CA LEU A 105 -17.13 11.06 -3.91
C LEU A 105 -16.66 12.29 -4.68
N ARG A 106 -15.47 12.75 -4.35
CA ARG A 106 -14.78 13.88 -5.02
C ARG A 106 -13.28 13.69 -5.03
N THR A 107 -12.61 14.26 -5.97
CA THR A 107 -11.15 14.37 -5.99
C THR A 107 -10.73 15.36 -4.91
N ILE A 108 -9.81 14.94 -4.03
CA ILE A 108 -9.30 15.72 -2.91
C ILE A 108 -7.84 16.15 -3.10
N GLY A 109 -7.23 15.76 -4.25
CA GLY A 109 -5.86 16.11 -4.62
C GLY A 109 -4.80 15.24 -3.96
N PRO A 110 -3.54 15.73 -3.88
CA PRO A 110 -2.46 14.98 -3.25
C PRO A 110 -2.75 14.69 -1.78
N GLY A 111 -2.30 13.54 -1.29
CA GLY A 111 -2.51 13.22 0.12
C GLY A 111 -2.01 11.85 0.53
N PHE A 112 -2.32 11.53 1.78
CA PHE A 112 -2.01 10.25 2.41
C PHE A 112 -3.28 9.44 2.59
N LEU A 113 -3.16 8.12 2.53
CA LEU A 113 -4.27 7.22 2.77
C LEU A 113 -3.83 6.00 3.58
N PHE A 114 -4.79 5.38 4.27
CA PHE A 114 -4.69 4.08 4.91
C PHE A 114 -5.97 3.32 4.66
N SER A 115 -5.86 2.09 4.18
CA SER A 115 -6.98 1.24 3.77
C SER A 115 -6.83 -0.17 4.30
N MET A 116 -7.96 -0.86 4.48
CA MET A 116 -7.99 -2.31 4.71
C MET A 116 -9.14 -2.94 3.91
N TRP A 117 -8.95 -4.19 3.50
CA TRP A 117 -9.98 -4.98 2.82
C TRP A 117 -10.78 -5.85 3.80
N GLY A 118 -11.93 -6.34 3.30
CA GLY A 118 -12.81 -7.24 4.05
C GLY A 118 -13.73 -6.54 5.06
N GLU A 119 -13.85 -5.22 4.97
CA GLU A 119 -14.75 -4.40 5.77
C GLU A 119 -15.41 -3.34 4.88
N ARG A 120 -16.65 -2.98 5.16
CA ARG A 120 -17.38 -1.94 4.43
C ARG A 120 -18.13 -0.96 5.34
N SER A 121 -18.16 -1.23 6.65
CA SER A 121 -18.88 -0.38 7.60
C SER A 121 -18.18 0.96 7.79
N HIS A 122 -18.94 2.06 7.64
CA HIS A 122 -18.44 3.38 8.00
C HIS A 122 -18.11 3.52 9.50
N ASP A 123 -18.63 2.63 10.35
CA ASP A 123 -18.29 2.60 11.77
C ASP A 123 -16.87 2.04 12.03
N ALA A 124 -16.26 1.43 11.04
CA ALA A 124 -14.86 1.02 11.06
C ALA A 124 -13.89 2.11 10.58
N ILE A 125 -14.40 3.34 10.33
CA ILE A 125 -13.63 4.43 9.76
C ILE A 125 -13.65 5.62 10.72
N ARG A 126 -12.47 6.13 11.10
CA ARG A 126 -12.28 7.32 11.92
C ARG A 126 -11.32 8.27 11.19
N PRO A 127 -11.80 9.15 10.28
CA PRO A 127 -10.93 10.11 9.59
C PRO A 127 -10.36 11.12 10.58
N ALA A 128 -9.20 11.70 10.24
CA ALA A 128 -8.71 12.89 10.92
C ALA A 128 -9.67 14.08 10.76
N GLU A 129 -9.53 15.10 11.57
CA GLU A 129 -10.24 16.37 11.36
C GLU A 129 -9.89 16.94 9.98
N GLY A 130 -10.90 17.35 9.20
CA GLY A 130 -10.75 17.76 7.81
C GLY A 130 -10.32 16.63 6.86
N GLY A 131 -10.26 15.39 7.32
CA GLY A 131 -9.97 14.21 6.52
C GLY A 131 -11.21 13.66 5.80
N PHE A 132 -10.94 12.71 4.93
CA PHE A 132 -11.93 12.04 4.09
C PHE A 132 -11.90 10.54 4.33
N CYS A 133 -12.88 9.86 3.79
CA CYS A 133 -12.96 8.41 3.83
C CYS A 133 -13.50 7.85 2.51
N GLN A 134 -13.39 6.54 2.38
CA GLN A 134 -14.05 5.78 1.33
C GLN A 134 -14.40 4.39 1.87
N SER A 135 -15.52 3.84 1.41
CA SER A 135 -15.93 2.47 1.71
C SER A 135 -16.45 1.82 0.47
N SER A 136 -15.93 0.64 0.18
CA SER A 136 -16.30 -0.20 -0.97
C SER A 136 -16.17 0.49 -2.33
N GLY A 137 -16.17 -0.26 -3.39
CA GLY A 137 -16.01 0.24 -4.75
C GLY A 137 -15.55 -0.88 -5.68
N HIS A 138 -14.78 -0.52 -6.71
CA HIS A 138 -14.27 -1.46 -7.70
C HIS A 138 -13.28 -2.49 -7.12
N GLU A 139 -12.67 -2.21 -5.97
CA GLU A 139 -11.79 -3.15 -5.23
C GLU A 139 -12.59 -4.13 -4.34
N GLY A 140 -13.93 -4.08 -4.35
CA GLY A 140 -14.78 -4.87 -3.47
C GLY A 140 -15.02 -4.23 -2.11
N ASP A 141 -15.04 -5.04 -1.04
CA ASP A 141 -15.24 -4.55 0.31
C ASP A 141 -13.92 -4.03 0.88
N PHE A 142 -13.85 -2.73 1.10
CA PHE A 142 -12.73 -2.08 1.78
C PHE A 142 -13.21 -0.84 2.54
N VAL A 143 -12.42 -0.38 3.48
CA VAL A 143 -12.55 0.91 4.13
C VAL A 143 -11.23 1.66 4.09
N SER A 144 -11.32 2.99 3.98
CA SER A 144 -10.14 3.85 3.84
C SER A 144 -10.32 5.17 4.58
N VAL A 145 -9.26 5.64 5.21
CA VAL A 145 -9.10 7.02 5.65
C VAL A 145 -8.12 7.73 4.74
N ARG A 146 -8.38 9.02 4.47
CA ARG A 146 -7.62 9.82 3.52
C ARG A 146 -7.42 11.24 4.06
N ARG A 147 -6.19 11.73 3.97
CA ARG A 147 -5.81 13.06 4.43
C ARG A 147 -5.23 13.86 3.27
N PRO A 148 -5.90 14.94 2.79
CA PRO A 148 -5.31 15.86 1.84
C PRO A 148 -4.04 16.48 2.41
N PHE A 149 -2.99 16.49 1.61
CA PHE A 149 -1.73 17.10 1.97
C PHE A 149 -0.91 17.35 0.70
N THR A 150 -0.51 18.59 0.47
CA THR A 150 0.37 18.92 -0.64
C THR A 150 1.80 18.52 -0.27
N TRP A 151 2.11 17.25 -0.52
CA TRP A 151 3.43 16.70 -0.31
C TRP A 151 4.39 17.12 -1.43
N LYS A 152 5.67 17.10 -1.15
CA LYS A 152 6.78 17.43 -2.02
C LYS A 152 7.83 16.33 -1.95
N LYS A 153 8.84 16.40 -2.82
CA LYS A 153 10.06 15.61 -2.63
C LYS A 153 10.61 15.81 -1.22
N GLY A 154 11.27 14.80 -0.70
CA GLY A 154 11.79 14.83 0.67
C GLY A 154 11.57 13.53 1.40
N LYS A 155 11.88 13.52 2.68
CA LYS A 155 11.78 12.34 3.54
C LYS A 155 10.51 12.38 4.37
N TYR A 156 9.83 11.24 4.43
CA TYR A 156 8.65 10.99 5.27
C TYR A 156 8.83 9.70 6.05
N THR A 157 8.23 9.62 7.25
CA THR A 157 8.07 8.36 7.96
C THR A 157 6.58 8.03 8.02
N TYR A 158 6.16 6.97 7.34
CA TYR A 158 4.79 6.46 7.41
C TYR A 158 4.68 5.47 8.56
N ARG A 159 3.70 5.68 9.46
CA ARG A 159 3.54 4.88 10.68
C ARG A 159 2.12 4.40 10.86
N LEU A 160 1.97 3.14 11.23
CA LEU A 160 0.75 2.58 11.78
C LEU A 160 0.97 2.32 13.27
N ILE A 161 0.01 2.71 14.11
CA ILE A 161 0.11 2.62 15.56
C ILE A 161 -1.21 2.06 16.11
N ARG A 162 -1.10 1.05 16.96
CA ARG A 162 -2.23 0.57 17.75
C ARG A 162 -2.73 1.69 18.65
N MET A 163 -4.03 1.90 18.64
CA MET A 163 -4.69 2.94 19.44
C MET A 163 -5.60 2.29 20.51
N ASP A 164 -6.79 2.82 20.64
CA ASP A 164 -7.83 2.37 21.54
C ASP A 164 -8.54 1.08 21.05
N GLN A 165 -9.41 0.56 21.90
CA GLN A 165 -10.20 -0.64 21.64
C GLN A 165 -11.68 -0.37 21.82
N ASP A 166 -12.50 -1.09 21.06
CA ASP A 166 -13.95 -1.13 21.21
C ASP A 166 -14.41 -2.55 21.53
N MET A 167 -15.52 -2.66 22.24
CA MET A 167 -16.31 -3.89 22.38
C MET A 167 -17.62 -3.72 21.62
N ILE A 168 -17.86 -4.56 20.62
CA ILE A 168 -19.09 -4.54 19.82
C ILE A 168 -19.66 -5.97 19.82
N ASP A 169 -20.89 -6.12 20.29
CA ASP A 169 -21.55 -7.41 20.43
C ASP A 169 -20.68 -8.46 21.16
N ASN A 170 -20.06 -8.06 22.27
CA ASN A 170 -19.10 -8.86 23.06
C ASN A 170 -17.88 -9.36 22.28
N LYS A 171 -17.52 -8.69 21.18
CA LYS A 171 -16.31 -8.97 20.40
C LYS A 171 -15.35 -7.78 20.49
N PRO A 172 -14.06 -8.04 20.78
CA PRO A 172 -13.07 -6.97 20.83
C PRO A 172 -12.66 -6.53 19.42
N TYR A 173 -12.41 -5.23 19.30
CA TYR A 173 -11.85 -4.59 18.13
C TYR A 173 -10.73 -3.64 18.54
N THR A 174 -9.76 -3.45 17.69
CA THR A 174 -8.63 -2.55 17.91
C THR A 174 -8.57 -1.51 16.80
N TRP A 175 -8.49 -0.24 17.19
CA TRP A 175 -8.23 0.84 16.26
C TRP A 175 -6.74 0.92 15.95
N VAL A 176 -6.42 1.06 14.67
CA VAL A 176 -5.06 1.29 14.18
C VAL A 176 -5.05 2.62 13.44
N GLY A 177 -4.25 3.54 13.92
CA GLY A 177 -4.09 4.87 13.34
C GLY A 177 -2.92 4.94 12.37
N ALA A 178 -3.11 5.66 11.27
CA ALA A 178 -2.04 6.01 10.35
C ALA A 178 -1.56 7.44 10.62
N PHE A 179 -0.24 7.59 10.68
CA PHE A 179 0.45 8.85 10.88
C PHE A 179 1.56 9.01 9.85
N VAL A 180 1.78 10.25 9.42
CA VAL A 180 2.90 10.57 8.53
C VAL A 180 3.68 11.72 9.13
N TYR A 181 4.98 11.50 9.36
CA TYR A 181 5.89 12.55 9.76
C TYR A 181 6.63 13.07 8.52
N SER A 182 6.49 14.36 8.25
CA SER A 182 7.25 15.07 7.22
C SER A 182 8.52 15.64 7.84
N HIS A 183 9.68 15.10 7.46
CA HIS A 183 10.96 15.57 7.99
C HIS A 183 11.30 17.01 7.54
N GLU A 184 10.88 17.36 6.32
CA GLU A 184 11.12 18.71 5.77
C GLU A 184 10.33 19.81 6.48
N LYS A 185 9.13 19.49 6.97
CA LYS A 185 8.26 20.44 7.65
C LYS A 185 8.27 20.31 9.16
N ASP A 186 8.95 19.29 9.70
CA ASP A 186 8.91 18.91 11.12
C ASP A 186 7.46 18.76 11.63
N GLU A 187 6.60 18.10 10.83
CA GLU A 187 5.17 18.01 11.06
C GLU A 187 4.73 16.55 11.14
N ASN A 188 3.97 16.21 12.18
CA ASN A 188 3.35 14.89 12.32
C ASN A 188 1.85 14.98 12.03
N LEU A 189 1.42 14.30 10.98
CA LEU A 189 0.05 14.33 10.48
C LEU A 189 -0.67 13.04 10.84
N PHE A 190 -1.82 13.16 11.49
CA PHE A 190 -2.75 12.04 11.64
C PHE A 190 -3.60 11.92 10.38
N VAL A 191 -3.57 10.76 9.73
CA VAL A 191 -4.35 10.48 8.50
C VAL A 191 -5.77 10.02 8.87
N GLY A 192 -5.89 9.24 9.93
CA GLY A 192 -7.11 8.64 10.43
C GLY A 192 -6.84 7.25 10.98
N ALA A 193 -7.90 6.57 11.43
CA ALA A 193 -7.80 5.22 11.97
C ALA A 193 -8.85 4.29 11.37
N LEU A 194 -8.51 3.00 11.31
CA LEU A 194 -9.38 1.91 10.89
C LEU A 194 -9.49 0.87 12.02
N ARG A 195 -10.66 0.23 12.11
CA ARG A 195 -10.99 -0.70 13.19
C ARG A 195 -10.85 -2.14 12.72
N PHE A 196 -9.88 -2.85 13.28
CA PHE A 196 -9.58 -4.26 13.02
C PHE A 196 -10.26 -5.17 14.04
N LYS A 197 -10.63 -6.39 13.62
CA LYS A 197 -11.18 -7.40 14.53
C LYS A 197 -10.09 -7.96 15.44
N GLY A 198 -10.36 -8.06 16.72
CA GLY A 198 -9.49 -8.66 17.72
C GLY A 198 -8.92 -7.66 18.72
N GLU A 199 -8.64 -8.14 19.91
CA GLU A 199 -7.98 -7.40 20.97
C GLU A 199 -6.47 -7.30 20.73
N LYS A 200 -5.85 -8.43 20.35
CA LYS A 200 -4.42 -8.55 20.07
C LYS A 200 -4.24 -8.82 18.59
N LEU A 201 -3.68 -7.86 17.89
CA LEU A 201 -3.38 -8.00 16.47
C LEU A 201 -2.01 -8.64 16.29
N LEU A 202 -1.86 -9.46 15.26
CA LEU A 202 -0.61 -10.10 14.87
C LEU A 202 -0.22 -9.56 13.49
N LEU A 203 0.94 -8.93 13.40
CA LEU A 203 1.51 -8.48 12.14
C LEU A 203 2.23 -9.66 11.48
N ASP A 204 1.84 -9.99 10.25
CA ASP A 204 2.53 -10.99 9.44
C ASP A 204 3.97 -10.53 9.15
N ARG A 205 4.88 -11.48 9.07
CA ARG A 205 6.30 -11.21 8.81
C ARG A 205 6.61 -10.55 7.46
N LYS A 206 5.68 -10.60 6.50
CA LYS A 206 5.89 -10.01 5.18
C LYS A 206 5.17 -8.69 5.04
N VAL A 207 5.94 -7.67 4.63
CA VAL A 207 5.44 -6.33 4.35
C VAL A 207 5.94 -5.90 2.97
N ALA A 208 5.02 -5.44 2.11
CA ALA A 208 5.38 -4.91 0.80
C ALA A 208 5.50 -3.39 0.80
N ASN A 209 6.36 -2.90 -0.10
CA ASN A 209 6.31 -1.54 -0.60
C ASN A 209 6.06 -1.60 -2.10
N PHE A 210 5.46 -0.58 -2.69
CA PHE A 210 5.34 -0.51 -4.15
C PHE A 210 5.25 0.92 -4.68
N VAL A 211 5.45 1.04 -5.98
CA VAL A 211 5.10 2.22 -6.77
C VAL A 211 4.12 1.79 -7.84
N GLU A 212 2.98 2.47 -7.91
CA GLU A 212 1.87 2.14 -8.79
C GLU A 212 1.41 3.38 -9.57
N VAL A 213 0.99 3.17 -10.82
CA VAL A 213 0.18 4.12 -11.57
C VAL A 213 -1.25 3.60 -11.60
N TYR A 214 -2.16 4.25 -10.89
CA TYR A 214 -3.54 3.79 -10.74
C TYR A 214 -4.53 4.56 -11.61
N GLY A 215 -5.77 4.05 -11.69
CA GLY A 215 -6.83 4.62 -12.49
C GLY A 215 -6.71 4.26 -13.97
N ARG A 216 -6.96 5.23 -14.87
CA ARG A 216 -6.89 4.98 -16.31
C ARG A 216 -5.45 4.70 -16.75
N ARG A 217 -5.25 3.61 -17.50
CA ARG A 217 -3.95 3.27 -18.08
C ARG A 217 -3.46 4.39 -19.00
N ARG A 218 -2.18 4.68 -18.92
CA ARG A 218 -1.52 5.75 -19.68
C ARG A 218 -0.30 5.21 -20.42
N PRO A 219 0.20 5.92 -21.43
CA PRO A 219 1.48 5.63 -22.06
C PRO A 219 2.64 5.64 -21.07
N VAL A 220 3.68 4.85 -21.32
CA VAL A 220 4.92 4.84 -20.52
C VAL A 220 5.56 6.23 -20.42
N ALA A 221 5.49 7.01 -21.49
CA ALA A 221 6.03 8.38 -21.53
C ALA A 221 5.41 9.33 -20.47
N ASP A 222 4.21 9.01 -19.98
CA ASP A 222 3.51 9.80 -18.96
C ASP A 222 3.97 9.44 -17.53
N ILE A 223 4.78 8.38 -17.35
CA ILE A 223 5.30 8.00 -16.03
C ILE A 223 6.30 9.07 -15.56
N PRO A 224 6.08 9.67 -14.38
CA PRO A 224 7.05 10.65 -13.87
C PRO A 224 8.39 9.97 -13.57
N LYS A 225 9.48 10.68 -13.85
CA LYS A 225 10.82 10.25 -13.47
C LYS A 225 11.02 10.56 -11.98
N VAL A 226 11.06 9.53 -11.17
CA VAL A 226 11.27 9.66 -9.73
C VAL A 226 12.00 8.45 -9.19
N THR A 227 12.85 8.69 -8.20
CA THR A 227 13.46 7.64 -7.38
C THR A 227 12.83 7.70 -6.00
N VAL A 228 12.36 6.53 -5.53
CA VAL A 228 11.77 6.37 -4.21
C VAL A 228 12.64 5.40 -3.41
N THR A 229 13.08 5.82 -2.24
CA THR A 229 13.83 4.96 -1.32
C THR A 229 12.93 4.57 -0.16
N PHE A 230 12.75 3.27 0.05
CA PHE A 230 12.03 2.69 1.17
C PHE A 230 13.03 2.14 2.18
N GLY A 231 12.99 2.63 3.41
CA GLY A 231 13.74 2.07 4.52
C GLY A 231 13.21 0.70 4.95
N PRO A 232 14.00 -0.08 5.70
CA PRO A 232 13.51 -1.33 6.27
C PRO A 232 12.36 -1.07 7.26
N PRO A 233 11.38 -1.99 7.35
CA PRO A 233 10.30 -1.89 8.32
C PRO A 233 10.84 -1.89 9.76
N VAL A 234 10.33 -0.98 10.57
CA VAL A 234 10.57 -0.91 12.02
C VAL A 234 9.30 -1.37 12.73
N VAL A 235 9.34 -2.53 13.36
CA VAL A 235 8.20 -3.14 14.05
C VAL A 235 8.34 -2.93 15.54
N ASN A 236 7.32 -2.34 16.18
CA ASN A 236 7.30 -2.05 17.63
C ASN A 236 8.55 -1.28 18.09
N GLY A 237 8.99 -0.29 17.28
CA GLY A 237 10.17 0.52 17.55
C GLY A 237 11.51 -0.21 17.37
N LYS A 238 11.51 -1.43 16.82
CA LYS A 238 12.72 -2.22 16.60
C LYS A 238 12.91 -2.51 15.11
N ALA A 239 14.11 -2.26 14.61
CA ALA A 239 14.50 -2.73 13.28
C ALA A 239 14.49 -4.27 13.26
N ALA A 240 14.07 -4.87 12.16
CA ALA A 240 14.16 -6.31 11.96
C ALA A 240 15.63 -6.76 12.01
N LYS A 241 15.88 -7.90 12.66
CA LYS A 241 17.20 -8.53 12.61
C LYS A 241 17.30 -9.33 11.32
N ASN A 242 18.36 -9.08 10.54
CA ASN A 242 18.67 -9.79 9.30
C ASN A 242 17.45 -9.91 8.35
N PRO A 243 16.75 -8.82 8.01
CA PRO A 243 15.61 -8.89 7.11
C PRO A 243 16.09 -9.31 5.72
N THR A 244 15.24 -10.04 5.00
CA THR A 244 15.46 -10.29 3.57
C THR A 244 14.52 -9.42 2.75
N ALA A 245 14.91 -9.17 1.48
CA ALA A 245 14.05 -8.44 0.57
C ALA A 245 14.15 -8.95 -0.86
N GLU A 246 13.03 -8.93 -1.56
CA GLU A 246 12.94 -9.25 -2.98
C GLU A 246 12.13 -8.20 -3.76
N ALA A 247 12.47 -7.98 -5.02
CA ALA A 247 11.63 -7.26 -5.97
C ALA A 247 10.76 -8.25 -6.74
N VAL A 248 9.50 -7.85 -6.97
CA VAL A 248 8.54 -8.60 -7.77
C VAL A 248 7.99 -7.69 -8.85
N TYR A 249 8.29 -8.01 -10.08
CA TYR A 249 7.83 -7.26 -11.24
C TYR A 249 6.53 -7.84 -11.81
N PRO A 250 5.72 -7.06 -12.53
CA PRO A 250 4.54 -7.56 -13.22
C PRO A 250 4.89 -8.62 -14.24
N LYS A 251 3.90 -9.35 -14.78
CA LYS A 251 4.11 -10.46 -15.73
C LYS A 251 4.98 -10.07 -16.93
N ARG A 252 4.81 -8.85 -17.44
CA ARG A 252 5.71 -8.23 -18.40
C ARG A 252 6.63 -7.30 -17.61
N VAL A 253 7.88 -7.70 -17.47
CA VAL A 253 8.87 -6.91 -16.73
C VAL A 253 9.08 -5.58 -17.45
N PRO A 254 8.87 -4.46 -16.77
CA PRO A 254 9.03 -3.15 -17.41
C PRO A 254 10.51 -2.83 -17.65
N ASP A 255 10.77 -2.07 -18.69
CA ASP A 255 12.08 -1.49 -19.03
C ASP A 255 12.20 -0.03 -18.55
N TYR A 256 11.28 0.41 -17.71
CA TYR A 256 11.18 1.79 -17.17
C TYR A 256 10.96 1.82 -15.65
N ALA A 257 11.11 0.70 -14.99
CA ALA A 257 11.10 0.61 -13.53
C ALA A 257 12.11 -0.43 -13.04
N ASP A 258 12.84 -0.08 -12.00
CA ASP A 258 13.84 -0.95 -11.38
C ASP A 258 13.82 -0.83 -9.86
N ALA A 259 14.29 -1.89 -9.20
CA ALA A 259 14.51 -1.91 -7.77
C ALA A 259 15.89 -2.49 -7.45
N ALA A 260 16.58 -1.87 -6.52
CA ALA A 260 17.88 -2.30 -6.03
C ALA A 260 17.98 -2.10 -4.51
N ALA A 261 18.87 -2.84 -3.87
CA ALA A 261 19.24 -2.57 -2.49
C ALA A 261 20.40 -1.57 -2.44
N LYS A 262 20.32 -0.60 -1.53
CA LYS A 262 21.38 0.36 -1.26
C LYS A 262 21.37 0.76 0.22
N ASP A 263 22.47 0.61 0.89
CA ASP A 263 22.67 0.99 2.31
C ASP A 263 21.54 0.46 3.23
N GLY A 264 21.14 -0.81 3.03
CA GLY A 264 20.08 -1.47 3.80
C GLY A 264 18.64 -1.00 3.47
N SER A 265 18.47 -0.15 2.47
CA SER A 265 17.18 0.34 1.97
C SER A 265 16.88 -0.22 0.59
N LEU A 266 15.63 -0.12 0.15
CA LEU A 266 15.22 -0.49 -1.21
C LEU A 266 14.98 0.77 -2.03
N VAL A 267 15.71 0.89 -3.12
CA VAL A 267 15.64 2.03 -4.06
C VAL A 267 14.84 1.61 -5.27
N VAL A 268 13.73 2.26 -5.52
CA VAL A 268 12.85 2.04 -6.67
C VAL A 268 12.96 3.25 -7.59
N THR A 269 13.41 3.03 -8.83
CA THR A 269 13.48 4.05 -9.87
C THR A 269 12.40 3.80 -10.91
N VAL A 270 11.62 4.83 -11.25
CA VAL A 270 10.54 4.73 -12.24
C VAL A 270 10.65 5.84 -13.27
N GLY A 271 10.09 5.61 -14.46
CA GLY A 271 10.04 6.57 -15.57
C GLY A 271 11.39 6.76 -16.29
N THR A 272 12.42 6.03 -15.90
CA THR A 272 13.74 6.06 -16.56
C THR A 272 13.98 4.71 -17.22
N PRO A 273 14.46 4.67 -18.48
CA PRO A 273 14.80 3.41 -19.14
C PRO A 273 15.84 2.62 -18.34
N VAL A 274 15.63 1.32 -18.21
CA VAL A 274 16.50 0.38 -17.53
C VAL A 274 16.79 -0.81 -18.44
N ALA A 275 17.86 -1.57 -18.16
CA ALA A 275 18.14 -2.81 -18.89
C ALA A 275 16.98 -3.80 -18.70
N GLY A 276 16.57 -4.44 -19.79
CA GLY A 276 15.55 -5.49 -19.74
C GLY A 276 15.93 -6.62 -18.78
N ARG A 277 14.95 -7.24 -18.17
CA ARG A 277 15.12 -8.37 -17.25
C ARG A 277 14.26 -9.55 -17.69
N ASP A 278 14.81 -10.74 -17.58
CA ASP A 278 14.09 -11.97 -17.91
C ASP A 278 13.32 -12.53 -16.69
N THR A 279 13.69 -12.11 -15.48
CA THR A 279 13.11 -12.64 -14.24
C THR A 279 12.17 -11.65 -13.58
N ARG A 280 11.02 -12.17 -13.13
CA ARG A 280 10.03 -11.40 -12.39
C ARG A 280 10.37 -11.22 -10.91
N ARG A 281 11.23 -12.06 -10.35
CA ARG A 281 11.63 -12.02 -8.94
C ARG A 281 13.14 -11.87 -8.85
N VAL A 282 13.56 -10.88 -8.09
CA VAL A 282 14.97 -10.57 -7.87
C VAL A 282 15.20 -10.43 -6.38
N LYS A 283 16.09 -11.23 -5.81
CA LYS A 283 16.55 -11.03 -4.45
C LYS A 283 17.34 -9.74 -4.37
N LEU A 284 17.00 -8.89 -3.43
CA LEU A 284 17.65 -7.59 -3.21
C LEU A 284 18.52 -7.61 -1.95
N ILE A 285 18.03 -8.22 -0.89
CA ILE A 285 18.77 -8.38 0.38
C ILE A 285 18.66 -9.86 0.79
N GLU A 286 19.81 -10.47 1.01
CA GLU A 286 19.91 -11.82 1.55
C GLU A 286 20.14 -11.75 3.06
N GLY A 287 19.47 -12.60 3.84
CA GLY A 287 19.73 -12.71 5.26
C GLY A 287 21.14 -13.27 5.51
N GLU A 288 21.76 -12.86 6.60
CA GLU A 288 22.99 -13.51 7.07
C GLU A 288 22.71 -14.98 7.35
N LYS A 289 23.60 -15.85 6.85
CA LYS A 289 23.53 -17.32 7.05
C LYS A 289 23.97 -17.69 8.46
#